data_a221f6febfa9662f7ad8294a21ce29dc
#
_entry.id   a221f6febfa9662f7ad8294a21ce29dc
#
_cell.length_a   1.000
_cell.length_b   1.000
_cell.length_c   1.000
_cell.angle_alpha   90.00
_cell.angle_beta   90.00
_cell.angle_gamma   90.00
#
_symmetry.space_group_name_H-M   'P 1'
#
loop_
_entity.id
_entity.type
_entity.pdbx_description
1 polymer ?
#
loop_
_entity_poly.entity_id
_entity_poly.type
_entity_poly.pdbx_seq_one_letter_code
_entity_poly.pdbx_strand_id
1 'polypeptide(L)'
;MNDTKPQTLAKKIENLWYHEKYVILAILAALIMVGFALAQSLSKKTPDIAVYHISQIGLTASSQDNFRESMKLIAKDYNGDGTVNIDFKEEVYIPEMINSSPNELSSSDKFNLELAMGDCVIYIMDESFYRGNKQYMCDLEDVLGYLPDMAYDDRALLLSALPA
;
A
#
# COMPACT_ATOMS: atom_id res chain seq x y z
N MET A 1 -3.30 69.78 9.47
CA MET A 1 -4.50 68.98 9.60
C MET A 1 -4.48 67.93 8.50
N ASN A 2 -4.03 66.71 8.79
CA ASN A 2 -4.03 65.63 7.79
C ASN A 2 -5.37 64.91 7.88
N ASP A 3 -6.27 65.23 6.95
CA ASP A 3 -7.53 64.51 6.73
C ASP A 3 -7.22 63.17 6.10
N THR A 4 -6.89 62.16 6.91
CA THR A 4 -6.87 60.78 6.49
C THR A 4 -8.31 60.24 6.43
N LYS A 5 -8.97 60.46 5.27
CA LYS A 5 -10.25 59.78 4.98
C LYS A 5 -10.05 58.27 5.12
N PRO A 6 -10.95 57.57 5.81
CA PRO A 6 -10.84 56.10 5.97
C PRO A 6 -10.89 55.45 4.58
N GLN A 7 -9.81 54.77 4.21
CA GLN A 7 -9.76 53.99 2.97
C GLN A 7 -10.81 52.90 3.01
N THR A 8 -11.67 52.84 2.02
CA THR A 8 -12.64 51.75 1.85
C THR A 8 -11.91 50.42 1.73
N LEU A 9 -12.49 49.33 2.25
CA LEU A 9 -11.91 47.99 2.18
C LEU A 9 -11.47 47.62 0.75
N ALA A 10 -12.23 48.01 -0.26
CA ALA A 10 -11.90 47.81 -1.68
C ALA A 10 -10.54 48.43 -2.07
N LYS A 11 -10.26 49.67 -1.65
CA LYS A 11 -8.97 50.33 -1.92
C LYS A 11 -7.80 49.68 -1.18
N LYS A 12 -8.04 49.13 0.02
CA LYS A 12 -6.99 48.38 0.75
C LYS A 12 -6.66 47.08 0.05
N ILE A 13 -7.67 46.35 -0.46
CA ILE A 13 -7.47 45.09 -1.21
C ILE A 13 -6.78 45.39 -2.55
N GLU A 14 -7.17 46.43 -3.26
CA GLU A 14 -6.55 46.82 -4.53
C GLU A 14 -5.06 47.20 -4.35
N ASN A 15 -4.73 47.95 -3.29
CA ASN A 15 -3.36 48.30 -2.97
C ASN A 15 -2.52 47.08 -2.54
N LEU A 16 -3.10 46.19 -1.75
CA LEU A 16 -2.46 44.93 -1.34
C LEU A 16 -2.18 44.06 -2.58
N TRP A 17 -3.16 43.92 -3.49
CA TRP A 17 -3.00 43.15 -4.73
C TRP A 17 -1.90 43.75 -5.63
N TYR A 18 -1.81 45.06 -5.74
CA TYR A 18 -0.81 45.67 -6.58
C TYR A 18 0.63 45.48 -6.08
N HIS A 19 0.84 45.51 -4.76
CA HIS A 19 2.17 45.38 -4.15
C HIS A 19 2.55 43.94 -3.83
N GLU A 20 1.60 43.10 -3.46
CA GLU A 20 1.84 41.76 -2.85
C GLU A 20 1.31 40.59 -3.69
N LYS A 21 0.92 40.84 -4.96
CA LYS A 21 0.27 39.83 -5.81
C LYS A 21 1.04 38.52 -5.90
N TYR A 22 2.37 38.54 -5.97
CA TYR A 22 3.17 37.33 -6.06
C TYR A 22 3.20 36.57 -4.74
N VAL A 23 3.21 37.27 -3.60
CA VAL A 23 3.14 36.64 -2.28
C VAL A 23 1.76 36.04 -2.06
N ILE A 24 0.69 36.72 -2.44
CA ILE A 24 -0.68 36.21 -2.34
C ILE A 24 -0.84 34.96 -3.22
N LEU A 25 -0.33 34.96 -4.46
CA LEU A 25 -0.38 33.82 -5.35
C LEU A 25 0.44 32.63 -4.81
N ALA A 26 1.60 32.92 -4.24
CA ALA A 26 2.44 31.85 -3.61
C ALA A 26 1.74 31.20 -2.42
N ILE A 27 1.11 32.00 -1.56
CA ILE A 27 0.34 31.48 -0.41
C ILE A 27 -0.86 30.67 -0.91
N LEU A 28 -1.59 31.16 -1.92
CA LEU A 28 -2.73 30.44 -2.48
C LEU A 28 -2.30 29.09 -3.09
N ALA A 29 -1.20 29.07 -3.83
CA ALA A 29 -0.65 27.84 -4.39
C ALA A 29 -0.23 26.86 -3.29
N ALA A 30 0.40 27.33 -2.22
CA ALA A 30 0.76 26.50 -1.07
C ALA A 30 -0.48 25.89 -0.38
N LEU A 31 -1.53 26.70 -0.19
CA LEU A 31 -2.79 26.22 0.40
C LEU A 31 -3.48 25.16 -0.47
N ILE A 32 -3.45 25.32 -1.79
CA ILE A 32 -3.99 24.32 -2.73
C ILE A 32 -3.19 23.02 -2.64
N MET A 33 -1.86 23.08 -2.60
CA MET A 33 -1.01 21.89 -2.46
C MET A 33 -1.26 21.18 -1.14
N VAL A 34 -1.35 21.90 -0.03
CA VAL A 34 -1.66 21.31 1.28
C VAL A 34 -3.06 20.71 1.28
N GLY A 35 -4.05 21.42 0.74
CA GLY A 35 -5.43 20.90 0.61
C GLY A 35 -5.50 19.62 -0.21
N PHE A 36 -4.76 19.55 -1.32
CA PHE A 36 -4.68 18.36 -2.16
C PHE A 36 -3.98 17.20 -1.44
N ALA A 37 -2.88 17.47 -0.75
CA ALA A 37 -2.18 16.44 0.04
C ALA A 37 -3.05 15.87 1.17
N LEU A 38 -3.80 16.73 1.88
CA LEU A 38 -4.75 16.31 2.90
C LEU A 38 -5.89 15.49 2.30
N ALA A 39 -6.46 15.92 1.17
CA ALA A 39 -7.52 15.18 0.48
C ALA A 39 -7.03 13.79 0.03
N GLN A 40 -5.82 13.67 -0.50
CA GLN A 40 -5.21 12.38 -0.84
C GLN A 40 -4.99 11.50 0.40
N SER A 41 -4.53 12.08 1.51
CA SER A 41 -4.29 11.34 2.75
C SER A 41 -5.60 10.77 3.33
N LEU A 42 -6.67 11.58 3.30
CA LEU A 42 -7.99 11.18 3.79
C LEU A 42 -8.71 10.20 2.84
N SER A 43 -8.32 10.17 1.56
CA SER A 43 -8.89 9.27 0.56
C SER A 43 -8.20 7.91 0.49
N LYS A 44 -7.06 7.74 1.16
CA LYS A 44 -6.40 6.44 1.24
C LYS A 44 -7.24 5.51 2.10
N LYS A 45 -7.88 4.56 1.46
CA LYS A 45 -8.55 3.46 2.16
C LYS A 45 -7.47 2.50 2.64
N THR A 46 -7.48 2.19 3.93
CA THR A 46 -6.66 1.09 4.46
C THR A 46 -7.26 -0.23 3.96
N PRO A 47 -6.47 -1.13 3.39
CA PRO A 47 -6.99 -2.43 3.00
C PRO A 47 -7.37 -3.24 4.24
N ASP A 48 -8.41 -4.08 4.10
CA ASP A 48 -8.80 -5.00 5.16
C ASP A 48 -7.87 -6.20 5.23
N ILE A 49 -7.42 -6.65 4.07
CA ILE A 49 -6.42 -7.72 3.94
C ILE A 49 -5.42 -7.31 2.88
N ALA A 50 -4.15 -7.43 3.19
CA ALA A 50 -3.06 -7.30 2.25
C ALA A 50 -2.41 -8.65 1.99
N VAL A 51 -2.26 -9.00 0.71
CA VAL A 51 -1.66 -10.24 0.23
C VAL A 51 -0.44 -9.90 -0.61
N TYR A 52 0.66 -10.55 -0.32
CA TYR A 52 1.89 -10.43 -1.08
C TYR A 52 2.17 -11.71 -1.87
N HIS A 53 2.13 -11.62 -3.19
CA HIS A 53 2.46 -12.70 -4.10
C HIS A 53 3.87 -12.51 -4.64
N ILE A 54 4.74 -13.49 -4.42
CA ILE A 54 6.10 -13.48 -4.94
C ILE A 54 6.40 -14.81 -5.64
N SER A 55 6.68 -14.76 -6.92
CA SER A 55 6.90 -15.95 -7.74
C SER A 55 7.78 -15.64 -8.95
N GLN A 56 8.29 -16.69 -9.60
CA GLN A 56 9.05 -16.55 -10.85
C GLN A 56 8.15 -16.23 -12.05
N ILE A 57 6.85 -16.47 -11.94
CA ILE A 57 5.88 -16.22 -13.01
C ILE A 57 4.80 -15.31 -12.48
N GLY A 58 4.69 -14.11 -13.05
CA GLY A 58 3.66 -13.15 -12.69
C GLY A 58 2.25 -13.63 -13.06
N LEU A 59 1.28 -13.20 -12.28
CA LEU A 59 -0.13 -13.42 -12.60
C LEU A 59 -0.61 -12.39 -13.62
N THR A 60 -1.54 -12.83 -14.48
CA THR A 60 -2.22 -11.88 -15.37
C THR A 60 -3.11 -10.93 -14.57
N ALA A 61 -3.36 -9.72 -15.08
CA ALA A 61 -4.27 -8.77 -14.42
C ALA A 61 -5.65 -9.40 -14.14
N SER A 62 -6.16 -10.20 -15.07
CA SER A 62 -7.43 -10.93 -14.87
C SER A 62 -7.37 -11.93 -13.72
N SER A 63 -6.25 -12.63 -13.55
CA SER A 63 -6.08 -13.57 -12.43
C SER A 63 -6.00 -12.85 -11.10
N GLN A 64 -5.31 -11.71 -11.05
CA GLN A 64 -5.25 -10.87 -9.85
C GLN A 64 -6.63 -10.33 -9.48
N ASP A 65 -7.42 -9.86 -10.45
CA ASP A 65 -8.76 -9.35 -10.21
C ASP A 65 -9.71 -10.47 -9.74
N ASN A 66 -9.64 -11.64 -10.35
CA ASN A 66 -10.42 -12.81 -9.91
C ASN A 66 -10.05 -13.22 -8.48
N PHE A 67 -8.76 -13.18 -8.14
CA PHE A 67 -8.30 -13.46 -6.78
C PHE A 67 -8.87 -12.43 -5.78
N ARG A 68 -8.77 -11.13 -6.09
CA ARG A 68 -9.35 -10.07 -5.24
C ARG A 68 -10.84 -10.26 -5.03
N GLU A 69 -11.59 -10.54 -6.10
CA GLU A 69 -13.04 -10.75 -6.00
C GLU A 69 -13.38 -12.00 -5.17
N SER A 70 -12.64 -13.08 -5.35
CA SER A 70 -12.82 -14.30 -4.52
C SER A 70 -12.51 -14.04 -3.04
N MET A 71 -11.45 -13.30 -2.76
CA MET A 71 -11.10 -12.94 -1.38
C MET A 71 -12.14 -12.02 -0.73
N LYS A 72 -12.76 -11.12 -1.48
CA LYS A 72 -13.85 -10.26 -0.96
C LYS A 72 -15.07 -11.05 -0.49
N LEU A 73 -15.32 -12.25 -1.05
CA LEU A 73 -16.44 -13.08 -0.64
C LEU A 73 -16.28 -13.70 0.75
N ILE A 74 -15.03 -13.89 1.19
CA ILE A 74 -14.69 -14.55 2.45
C ILE A 74 -14.14 -13.58 3.51
N ALA A 75 -13.57 -12.47 3.07
CA ALA A 75 -13.02 -11.46 3.95
C ALA A 75 -14.12 -10.64 4.63
N LYS A 76 -13.79 -10.08 5.79
CA LYS A 76 -14.67 -9.16 6.53
C LYS A 76 -14.13 -7.74 6.40
N ASP A 77 -15.01 -6.77 6.54
CA ASP A 77 -14.67 -5.38 6.73
C ASP A 77 -14.05 -5.20 8.12
N TYR A 78 -12.72 -5.22 8.19
CA TYR A 78 -11.98 -5.10 9.45
C TYR A 78 -11.77 -3.65 9.86
N ASN A 79 -11.75 -2.73 8.91
CA ASN A 79 -11.54 -1.31 9.17
C ASN A 79 -12.85 -0.54 9.44
N GLY A 80 -14.02 -1.16 9.19
CA GLY A 80 -15.35 -0.61 9.46
C GLY A 80 -15.76 0.51 8.51
N ASP A 81 -15.17 0.59 7.31
CA ASP A 81 -15.48 1.64 6.32
C ASP A 81 -16.69 1.29 5.41
N GLY A 82 -17.29 0.13 5.61
CA GLY A 82 -18.46 -0.37 4.87
C GLY A 82 -18.10 -1.03 3.53
N THR A 83 -16.81 -1.24 3.24
CA THR A 83 -16.35 -1.87 2.00
C THR A 83 -15.19 -2.83 2.29
N VAL A 84 -15.23 -4.04 1.73
CA VAL A 84 -14.08 -4.96 1.81
C VAL A 84 -13.08 -4.61 0.73
N ASN A 85 -11.87 -4.23 1.13
CA ASN A 85 -10.79 -3.86 0.22
C ASN A 85 -9.60 -4.81 0.39
N ILE A 86 -9.22 -5.49 -0.71
CA ILE A 86 -8.09 -6.42 -0.74
C ILE A 86 -6.93 -5.75 -1.49
N ASP A 87 -5.83 -5.52 -0.79
CA ASP A 87 -4.57 -5.10 -1.41
C ASP A 87 -3.78 -6.33 -1.84
N PHE A 88 -3.58 -6.47 -3.15
CA PHE A 88 -2.81 -7.58 -3.72
C PHE A 88 -1.55 -7.00 -4.35
N LYS A 89 -0.43 -7.24 -3.71
CA LYS A 89 0.90 -6.84 -4.17
C LYS A 89 1.57 -8.01 -4.87
N GLU A 90 2.17 -7.77 -6.03
CA GLU A 90 2.88 -8.79 -6.79
C GLU A 90 4.34 -8.39 -7.00
N GLU A 91 5.22 -9.34 -6.79
CA GLU A 91 6.63 -9.24 -7.12
C GLU A 91 7.07 -10.47 -7.93
N VAL A 92 7.58 -10.22 -9.12
CA VAL A 92 8.18 -11.28 -9.95
C VAL A 92 9.68 -11.28 -9.73
N TYR A 93 10.23 -12.39 -9.26
CA TYR A 93 11.66 -12.49 -9.04
C TYR A 93 12.33 -13.42 -10.06
N ILE A 94 13.53 -13.05 -10.46
CA ILE A 94 14.36 -13.84 -11.35
C ILE A 94 15.62 -14.26 -10.56
N PRO A 95 15.79 -15.55 -10.24
CA PRO A 95 16.88 -16.00 -9.37
C PRO A 95 18.28 -15.61 -9.87
N GLU A 96 18.45 -15.49 -11.18
CA GLU A 96 19.73 -15.15 -11.83
C GLU A 96 20.04 -13.64 -11.79
N MET A 97 19.05 -12.78 -11.51
CA MET A 97 19.18 -11.32 -11.53
C MET A 97 19.42 -10.69 -10.16
N ILE A 98 19.61 -11.48 -9.11
CA ILE A 98 19.77 -10.99 -7.73
C ILE A 98 20.93 -9.96 -7.58
N ASN A 99 21.84 -9.86 -8.56
CA ASN A 99 23.01 -8.98 -8.51
C ASN A 99 23.18 -8.03 -9.70
N SER A 100 22.20 -7.85 -10.57
CA SER A 100 22.45 -7.25 -11.88
C SER A 100 22.14 -5.77 -12.05
N SER A 101 21.55 -5.09 -11.08
CA SER A 101 21.34 -3.64 -11.17
C SER A 101 21.67 -2.92 -9.86
N PRO A 102 22.69 -2.03 -9.84
CA PRO A 102 23.09 -1.32 -8.62
C PRO A 102 22.05 -0.32 -8.09
N ASN A 103 21.02 -0.02 -8.87
CA ASN A 103 20.03 1.02 -8.57
C ASN A 103 18.62 0.49 -8.31
N GLU A 104 18.39 -0.83 -8.42
CA GLU A 104 17.09 -1.44 -8.13
C GLU A 104 17.22 -2.35 -6.92
N LEU A 105 16.27 -2.22 -6.01
CA LEU A 105 16.15 -3.15 -4.89
C LEU A 105 15.91 -4.56 -5.44
N SER A 106 16.65 -5.54 -4.96
CA SER A 106 16.41 -6.93 -5.29
C SER A 106 15.03 -7.36 -4.77
N SER A 107 14.44 -8.42 -5.34
CA SER A 107 13.17 -8.95 -4.84
C SER A 107 13.27 -9.38 -3.37
N SER A 108 14.42 -9.85 -2.93
CA SER A 108 14.68 -10.14 -1.52
C SER A 108 14.68 -8.89 -0.64
N ASP A 109 15.25 -7.77 -1.12
CA ASP A 109 15.22 -6.51 -0.38
C ASP A 109 13.81 -5.93 -0.29
N LYS A 110 13.03 -6.02 -1.36
CA LYS A 110 11.62 -5.62 -1.39
C LYS A 110 10.79 -6.46 -0.42
N PHE A 111 11.01 -7.77 -0.40
CA PHE A 111 10.36 -8.67 0.53
C PHE A 111 10.72 -8.35 1.98
N ASN A 112 12.00 -8.13 2.28
CA ASN A 112 12.45 -7.74 3.62
C ASN A 112 11.85 -6.40 4.06
N LEU A 113 11.72 -5.45 3.13
CA LEU A 113 11.06 -4.17 3.39
C LEU A 113 9.56 -4.38 3.70
N GLU A 114 8.86 -5.23 2.94
CA GLU A 114 7.46 -5.55 3.18
C GLU A 114 7.25 -6.23 4.54
N LEU A 115 8.12 -7.17 4.91
CA LEU A 115 8.12 -7.77 6.25
C LEU A 115 8.35 -6.74 7.34
N ALA A 116 9.25 -5.79 7.13
CA ALA A 116 9.56 -4.74 8.11
C ALA A 116 8.41 -3.74 8.27
N MET A 117 7.65 -3.46 7.19
CA MET A 117 6.46 -2.61 7.24
C MET A 117 5.29 -3.31 7.94
N GLY A 118 5.21 -4.64 7.84
CA GLY A 118 4.16 -5.43 8.48
C GLY A 118 2.77 -5.22 7.89
N ASP A 119 2.69 -4.72 6.65
CA ASP A 119 1.42 -4.39 5.99
C ASP A 119 0.69 -5.66 5.51
N CYS A 120 1.43 -6.68 5.07
CA CYS A 120 0.88 -7.92 4.55
C CYS A 120 0.83 -9.01 5.62
N VAL A 121 -0.29 -9.72 5.66
CA VAL A 121 -0.52 -10.85 6.59
C VAL A 121 -0.54 -12.20 5.89
N ILE A 122 -0.76 -12.22 4.57
CA ILE A 122 -0.79 -13.44 3.76
C ILE A 122 0.29 -13.33 2.69
N TYR A 123 1.15 -14.36 2.64
CA TYR A 123 2.22 -14.46 1.66
C TYR A 123 1.97 -15.70 0.79
N ILE A 124 1.93 -15.50 -0.53
CA ILE A 124 1.85 -16.55 -1.54
C ILE A 124 3.18 -16.55 -2.27
N MET A 125 3.91 -17.65 -2.21
CA MET A 125 5.25 -17.69 -2.79
C MET A 125 5.61 -19.06 -3.36
N ASP A 126 6.56 -19.07 -4.29
CA ASP A 126 7.14 -20.30 -4.79
C ASP A 126 7.90 -21.05 -3.69
N GLU A 127 7.94 -22.36 -3.78
CA GLU A 127 8.64 -23.22 -2.81
C GLU A 127 10.12 -22.83 -2.65
N SER A 128 10.80 -22.49 -3.72
CA SER A 128 12.21 -22.10 -3.68
C SER A 128 12.42 -20.82 -2.88
N PHE A 129 11.54 -19.83 -3.05
CA PHE A 129 11.59 -18.56 -2.29
C PHE A 129 11.20 -18.78 -0.83
N TYR A 130 10.16 -19.61 -0.58
CA TYR A 130 9.73 -19.97 0.75
C TYR A 130 10.85 -20.63 1.56
N ARG A 131 11.55 -21.63 1.01
CA ARG A 131 12.63 -22.33 1.69
C ARG A 131 13.76 -21.40 2.16
N GLY A 132 14.06 -20.36 1.40
CA GLY A 132 15.05 -19.34 1.75
C GLY A 132 14.59 -18.37 2.85
N ASN A 133 13.28 -18.22 3.03
CA ASN A 133 12.69 -17.18 3.87
C ASN A 133 11.78 -17.73 4.98
N LYS A 134 11.70 -19.05 5.13
CA LYS A 134 10.83 -19.73 6.11
C LYS A 134 10.95 -19.18 7.54
N GLN A 135 12.15 -18.76 7.95
CA GLN A 135 12.42 -18.27 9.30
C GLN A 135 11.64 -16.98 9.65
N TYR A 136 11.11 -16.29 8.66
CA TYR A 136 10.32 -15.05 8.85
C TYR A 136 8.82 -15.31 8.94
N MET A 137 8.37 -16.54 8.68
CA MET A 137 6.96 -16.91 8.73
C MET A 137 6.57 -17.36 10.13
N CYS A 138 5.34 -17.03 10.53
CA CYS A 138 4.75 -17.50 11.79
C CYS A 138 4.41 -18.98 11.71
N ASP A 139 4.42 -19.66 12.85
CA ASP A 139 3.94 -21.02 12.95
C ASP A 139 2.42 -21.09 12.74
N LEU A 140 1.94 -22.03 11.94
CA LEU A 140 0.51 -22.16 11.63
C LEU A 140 -0.30 -22.48 12.89
N GLU A 141 0.25 -23.24 13.81
CA GLU A 141 -0.41 -23.57 15.07
C GLU A 141 -0.64 -22.32 15.93
N ASP A 142 0.32 -21.38 15.93
CA ASP A 142 0.17 -20.11 16.66
C ASP A 142 -0.93 -19.21 16.07
N VAL A 143 -1.12 -19.27 14.75
CA VAL A 143 -2.10 -18.43 14.03
C VAL A 143 -3.49 -19.08 14.00
N LEU A 144 -3.56 -20.39 13.73
CA LEU A 144 -4.82 -21.10 13.50
C LEU A 144 -5.32 -21.83 14.76
N GLY A 145 -4.45 -22.03 15.76
CA GLY A 145 -4.73 -22.85 16.94
C GLY A 145 -4.63 -24.35 16.70
N TYR A 146 -4.28 -24.78 15.50
CA TYR A 146 -4.05 -26.17 15.13
C TYR A 146 -3.19 -26.24 13.86
N LEU A 147 -2.53 -27.38 13.63
CA LEU A 147 -1.83 -27.64 12.38
C LEU A 147 -2.77 -28.38 11.42
N PRO A 148 -3.11 -27.79 10.25
CA PRO A 148 -3.97 -28.45 9.27
C PRO A 148 -3.33 -29.69 8.64
N ASP A 149 -4.11 -30.73 8.33
CA ASP A 149 -3.62 -31.94 7.64
C ASP A 149 -2.99 -31.67 6.27
N MET A 150 -3.38 -30.54 5.64
CA MET A 150 -2.86 -30.08 4.35
C MET A 150 -1.61 -29.19 4.47
N ALA A 151 -1.04 -29.06 5.66
CA ALA A 151 0.17 -28.26 5.85
C ALA A 151 1.34 -28.88 5.06
N TYR A 152 2.09 -28.00 4.38
CA TYR A 152 3.37 -28.37 3.78
C TYR A 152 4.41 -28.62 4.87
N ASP A 153 4.40 -27.76 5.87
CA ASP A 153 5.17 -27.88 7.10
C ASP A 153 4.50 -27.07 8.22
N ASP A 154 5.22 -26.75 9.28
CA ASP A 154 4.73 -26.00 10.43
C ASP A 154 4.34 -24.54 10.13
N ARG A 155 4.72 -23.98 8.96
CA ARG A 155 4.56 -22.55 8.61
C ARG A 155 3.88 -22.29 7.27
N ALA A 156 3.62 -23.29 6.47
CA ALA A 156 3.07 -23.12 5.14
C ALA A 156 2.00 -24.15 4.79
N LEU A 157 1.08 -23.72 3.94
CA LEU A 157 0.07 -24.55 3.30
C LEU A 157 0.38 -24.68 1.81
N LEU A 158 0.13 -25.85 1.23
CA LEU A 158 0.17 -26.02 -0.22
C LEU A 158 -1.12 -25.49 -0.84
N LEU A 159 -1.01 -24.53 -1.76
CA LEU A 159 -2.16 -24.01 -2.49
C LEU A 159 -2.91 -25.11 -3.25
N SER A 160 -2.18 -26.09 -3.81
CA SER A 160 -2.74 -27.23 -4.53
C SER A 160 -3.51 -28.20 -3.65
N ALA A 161 -3.34 -28.15 -2.34
CA ALA A 161 -4.05 -29.00 -1.38
C ALA A 161 -5.33 -28.33 -0.84
N LEU A 162 -5.56 -27.06 -1.16
CA LEU A 162 -6.78 -26.35 -0.77
C LEU A 162 -7.97 -26.89 -1.61
N PRO A 163 -9.13 -27.08 -0.99
CA PRO A 163 -10.33 -27.47 -1.73
C PRO A 163 -10.74 -26.37 -2.71
N ALA A 164 -11.15 -26.75 -3.91
CA ALA A 164 -11.62 -25.83 -4.95
C ALA A 164 -13.00 -25.23 -4.61
#